data_cebd8794ecd5ef97105d76ee3d41f782
#
_entry.id   cebd8794ecd5ef97105d76ee3d41f782
#
_cell.length_a   1.000
_cell.length_b   1.000
_cell.length_c   1.000
_cell.angle_alpha   90.00
_cell.angle_beta   90.00
_cell.angle_gamma   90.00
#
_symmetry.space_group_name_H-M   'P 1'
#
loop_
_entity.id
_entity.type
_entity.pdbx_description
1 polymer ?
#
loop_
_entity_poly.entity_id
_entity_poly.type
_entity_poly.pdbx_seq_one_letter_code
_entity_poly.pdbx_strand_id
1 'polypeptide(L)'
;MSSQLKAQLDKIKDKEGNTLTNHLSNLLTKLLLDDPHNAYYLFEDESLNIKQSKYDFRKHNEFQDNAERLREKYEAVSESFKANKKLLDPLMEGEEDNLAPVGAIGYVPNFMEEAKWFEWAGVGFGEEESYRIFRALTVLSNAKKEKGLKNVRLWGKIHCTNKDYYIAEGQADFEDYGELPPEVEPLGGDEPSVNQLNYYVTTDLVQGNWVELPPITPQQIILSRRIKYVFTGDLNRKVITNPHFESNVKPANNLQYSVGTEKELLKCMIVRISHCCSVQPRGLKLVDPEDATGRTLIDPDENFTFPEFQALSSLNGWVHSKQNILNEGKLKHTIPEAQEGEEQEDVEKRTIAKDPFEPLMKPLNTDNAPEGYKSAWILRTHGDQTDYGVAQKPPADQPNKVIQQNYGYISIKNLYWPGHVTIYHNKKWQNLYIGQGFKQSQEFYYPKEPEFIQEEQPELPCQVEPVPPEEKQQEPEEGGENQQQQQEEEEEN
;
A
#
# COMPACT_ATOMS: atom_id res chain seq x y z
N MET A 1 -57.61 -12.82 43.48
CA MET A 1 -56.36 -12.98 42.70
C MET A 1 -56.37 -12.28 41.35
N SER A 2 -57.44 -12.32 40.57
CA SER A 2 -57.49 -11.72 39.21
C SER A 2 -57.35 -10.20 39.16
N SER A 3 -57.97 -9.45 40.11
CA SER A 3 -57.93 -7.97 40.11
C SER A 3 -56.54 -7.40 40.47
N GLN A 4 -55.80 -8.09 41.34
CA GLN A 4 -54.44 -7.71 41.75
C GLN A 4 -53.43 -7.95 40.60
N LEU A 5 -53.56 -9.06 39.89
CA LEU A 5 -52.74 -9.37 38.70
C LEU A 5 -52.99 -8.38 37.59
N LYS A 6 -54.28 -8.01 37.35
CA LYS A 6 -54.61 -6.99 36.34
C LYS A 6 -54.00 -5.64 36.68
N ALA A 7 -54.08 -5.20 37.98
CA ALA A 7 -53.49 -3.96 38.43
C ALA A 7 -51.94 -3.97 38.36
N GLN A 8 -51.28 -5.14 38.43
CA GLN A 8 -49.86 -5.27 38.22
C GLN A 8 -49.50 -5.17 36.75
N LEU A 9 -50.27 -5.80 35.85
CA LEU A 9 -50.07 -5.76 34.43
C LEU A 9 -50.30 -4.35 33.85
N ASP A 10 -51.24 -3.59 34.40
CA ASP A 10 -51.52 -2.19 34.03
C ASP A 10 -50.38 -1.21 34.44
N LYS A 11 -49.52 -1.60 35.40
CA LYS A 11 -48.37 -0.81 35.80
C LYS A 11 -47.20 -0.93 34.80
N ILE A 12 -47.15 -2.01 34.04
CA ILE A 12 -46.12 -2.24 33.03
C ILE A 12 -46.53 -1.45 31.78
N LYS A 13 -45.90 -0.27 31.62
CA LYS A 13 -46.11 0.61 30.47
C LYS A 13 -44.85 0.78 29.67
N ASP A 14 -45.02 0.80 28.37
CA ASP A 14 -43.94 1.20 27.47
C ASP A 14 -43.76 2.72 27.47
N LYS A 15 -42.65 3.20 26.90
CA LYS A 15 -42.32 4.62 26.74
C LYS A 15 -43.45 5.43 26.11
N GLU A 16 -44.29 4.81 25.32
CA GLU A 16 -45.44 5.40 24.64
C GLU A 16 -46.75 5.29 25.43
N GLY A 17 -46.71 4.74 26.64
CA GLY A 17 -47.88 4.58 27.50
C GLY A 17 -48.77 3.37 27.21
N ASN A 18 -48.36 2.50 26.27
CA ASN A 18 -49.07 1.26 25.95
C ASN A 18 -48.89 0.26 27.07
N THR A 19 -49.98 -0.34 27.56
CA THR A 19 -49.95 -1.40 28.55
C THR A 19 -50.08 -2.76 27.92
N LEU A 20 -49.49 -3.77 28.59
CA LEU A 20 -49.57 -5.16 28.13
C LEU A 20 -51.02 -5.65 28.10
N THR A 21 -51.84 -5.21 29.05
CA THR A 21 -53.30 -5.47 29.10
C THR A 21 -54.04 -4.94 27.86
N ASN A 22 -53.72 -3.76 27.39
CA ASN A 22 -54.32 -3.21 26.20
C ASN A 22 -53.95 -3.96 24.95
N HIS A 23 -52.69 -4.41 24.84
CA HIS A 23 -52.23 -5.24 23.72
C HIS A 23 -52.91 -6.58 23.71
N LEU A 24 -52.97 -7.28 24.83
CA LEU A 24 -53.66 -8.59 24.95
C LEU A 24 -55.17 -8.46 24.69
N SER A 25 -55.80 -7.39 25.22
CA SER A 25 -57.23 -7.13 24.94
C SER A 25 -57.49 -6.95 23.45
N ASN A 26 -56.68 -6.17 22.76
CA ASN A 26 -56.83 -5.94 21.34
C ASN A 26 -56.61 -7.24 20.52
N LEU A 27 -55.58 -8.03 20.93
CA LEU A 27 -55.29 -9.29 20.29
C LEU A 27 -56.42 -10.31 20.46
N LEU A 28 -56.95 -10.44 21.68
CA LEU A 28 -58.10 -11.32 21.94
C LEU A 28 -59.35 -10.83 21.19
N THR A 29 -59.61 -9.53 21.16
CA THR A 29 -60.71 -8.97 20.40
C THR A 29 -60.61 -9.29 18.90
N LYS A 30 -59.39 -9.16 18.34
CA LYS A 30 -59.15 -9.46 16.93
C LYS A 30 -59.35 -10.95 16.62
N LEU A 31 -58.77 -11.83 17.45
CA LEU A 31 -58.93 -13.27 17.31
C LEU A 31 -60.41 -13.74 17.45
N LEU A 32 -61.18 -13.08 18.31
CA LEU A 32 -62.61 -13.36 18.46
C LEU A 32 -63.49 -12.86 17.30
N LEU A 33 -63.08 -11.76 16.65
CA LEU A 33 -63.78 -11.21 15.50
C LEU A 33 -63.49 -11.98 14.21
N ASP A 34 -62.23 -12.38 14.03
CA ASP A 34 -61.77 -13.06 12.82
C ASP A 34 -62.00 -14.59 12.87
N ASP A 35 -62.29 -15.15 14.04
CA ASP A 35 -62.57 -16.57 14.36
C ASP A 35 -61.77 -17.57 13.53
N PRO A 36 -60.44 -17.49 13.51
CA PRO A 36 -59.60 -18.36 12.69
C PRO A 36 -59.53 -19.76 13.25
N HIS A 37 -59.71 -20.78 12.40
CA HIS A 37 -59.64 -22.19 12.78
C HIS A 37 -58.28 -22.59 13.46
N ASN A 38 -57.21 -21.83 13.22
CA ASN A 38 -55.86 -22.07 13.77
C ASN A 38 -55.39 -20.92 14.68
N ALA A 39 -56.28 -20.41 15.53
CA ALA A 39 -55.96 -19.25 16.41
C ALA A 39 -54.67 -19.38 17.21
N TYR A 40 -54.34 -20.62 17.65
CA TYR A 40 -53.10 -20.87 18.39
C TYR A 40 -51.85 -20.63 17.57
N TYR A 41 -51.81 -21.03 16.32
CA TYR A 41 -50.64 -20.83 15.45
C TYR A 41 -50.54 -19.39 14.91
N LEU A 42 -51.67 -18.71 14.75
CA LEU A 42 -51.74 -17.34 14.26
C LEU A 42 -51.56 -16.28 15.36
N PHE A 43 -51.49 -16.71 16.63
CA PHE A 43 -51.42 -15.81 17.79
C PHE A 43 -50.20 -14.88 17.73
N GLU A 44 -49.05 -15.37 17.34
CA GLU A 44 -47.80 -14.59 17.26
C GLU A 44 -47.86 -13.62 16.06
N ASP A 45 -48.30 -14.07 14.91
CA ASP A 45 -48.46 -13.27 13.71
C ASP A 45 -49.46 -12.12 13.90
N GLU A 46 -50.58 -12.39 14.53
CA GLU A 46 -51.58 -11.37 14.85
C GLU A 46 -51.10 -10.39 15.94
N SER A 47 -50.33 -10.86 16.89
CA SER A 47 -49.64 -9.99 17.87
C SER A 47 -48.64 -9.05 17.16
N LEU A 48 -47.91 -9.55 16.17
CA LEU A 48 -46.96 -8.78 15.38
C LEU A 48 -47.71 -7.74 14.52
N ASN A 49 -48.79 -8.14 13.85
CA ASN A 49 -49.61 -7.28 13.04
C ASN A 49 -50.21 -6.10 13.84
N ILE A 50 -50.69 -6.37 15.05
CA ILE A 50 -51.17 -5.32 15.97
C ILE A 50 -50.07 -4.37 16.42
N LYS A 51 -48.86 -4.89 16.67
CA LYS A 51 -47.71 -4.04 17.00
C LYS A 51 -47.31 -3.19 15.82
N GLN A 52 -47.26 -3.75 14.60
CA GLN A 52 -46.92 -3.03 13.38
C GLN A 52 -47.95 -1.95 13.04
N SER A 53 -49.25 -2.22 13.23
CA SER A 53 -50.32 -1.22 12.97
C SER A 53 -50.28 -0.04 13.92
N LYS A 54 -49.73 -0.21 15.12
CA LYS A 54 -49.54 0.86 16.12
C LYS A 54 -48.18 1.56 16.00
N TYR A 55 -47.29 1.02 15.18
CA TYR A 55 -45.93 1.56 15.03
C TYR A 55 -46.01 2.84 14.20
N ASP A 56 -45.81 3.97 14.85
CA ASP A 56 -45.70 5.26 14.17
C ASP A 56 -44.23 5.58 13.93
N PHE A 57 -43.79 5.40 12.72
CA PHE A 57 -42.41 5.64 12.26
C PHE A 57 -41.94 7.08 12.55
N ARG A 58 -42.87 8.02 12.71
CA ARG A 58 -42.54 9.43 12.92
C ARG A 58 -42.29 9.80 14.39
N LYS A 59 -42.60 8.91 15.32
CA LYS A 59 -42.46 9.16 16.78
C LYS A 59 -41.26 8.53 17.43
N HIS A 60 -40.49 7.71 16.71
CA HIS A 60 -39.27 7.13 17.26
C HIS A 60 -38.13 8.16 17.25
N ASN A 61 -37.75 8.66 18.40
CA ASN A 61 -36.63 9.58 18.61
C ASN A 61 -35.30 9.02 18.08
N GLU A 62 -35.11 7.70 18.09
CA GLU A 62 -33.92 7.05 17.50
C GLU A 62 -33.78 7.30 15.99
N PHE A 63 -34.91 7.44 15.29
CA PHE A 63 -34.90 7.82 13.87
C PHE A 63 -34.61 9.29 13.65
N GLN A 64 -35.03 10.17 14.54
CA GLN A 64 -34.70 11.59 14.46
C GLN A 64 -33.22 11.83 14.72
N ASP A 65 -32.63 11.18 15.74
CA ASP A 65 -31.19 11.28 16.00
C ASP A 65 -30.36 10.73 14.83
N ASN A 66 -30.78 9.63 14.23
CA ASN A 66 -30.10 9.10 13.05
C ASN A 66 -30.34 9.99 11.83
N ALA A 67 -31.53 10.59 11.67
CA ALA A 67 -31.82 11.53 10.59
C ALA A 67 -31.00 12.81 10.71
N GLU A 68 -30.81 13.35 11.92
CA GLU A 68 -29.94 14.51 12.16
C GLU A 68 -28.47 14.18 11.88
N ARG A 69 -27.95 13.05 12.37
CA ARG A 69 -26.58 12.59 12.07
C ARG A 69 -26.38 12.31 10.57
N LEU A 70 -27.39 11.74 9.90
CA LEU A 70 -27.36 11.56 8.46
C LEU A 70 -27.39 12.91 7.75
N ARG A 71 -28.18 13.88 8.25
CA ARG A 71 -28.26 15.23 7.69
C ARG A 71 -26.92 15.96 7.78
N GLU A 72 -26.26 15.93 8.94
CA GLU A 72 -24.92 16.48 9.10
C GLU A 72 -23.90 15.84 8.15
N LYS A 73 -23.96 14.50 7.98
CA LYS A 73 -23.14 13.79 7.00
C LYS A 73 -23.49 14.19 5.57
N TYR A 74 -24.77 14.33 5.26
CA TYR A 74 -25.22 14.79 3.93
C TYR A 74 -24.83 16.23 3.67
N GLU A 75 -24.85 17.10 4.66
CA GLU A 75 -24.39 18.48 4.52
C GLU A 75 -22.87 18.51 4.25
N ALA A 76 -22.07 17.77 5.02
CA ALA A 76 -20.63 17.65 4.77
C ALA A 76 -20.31 17.04 3.40
N VAL A 77 -21.03 16.00 2.98
CA VAL A 77 -20.92 15.41 1.64
C VAL A 77 -21.37 16.40 0.56
N SER A 78 -22.46 17.14 0.78
CA SER A 78 -22.96 18.14 -0.15
C SER A 78 -21.99 19.32 -0.32
N GLU A 79 -21.39 19.80 0.78
CA GLU A 79 -20.36 20.84 0.73
C GLU A 79 -19.12 20.35 -0.01
N SER A 80 -18.68 19.15 0.29
CA SER A 80 -17.59 18.48 -0.39
C SER A 80 -17.90 18.27 -1.89
N PHE A 81 -19.14 17.90 -2.23
CA PHE A 81 -19.58 17.79 -3.63
C PHE A 81 -19.60 19.14 -4.34
N LYS A 82 -20.07 20.21 -3.67
CA LYS A 82 -20.05 21.58 -4.22
C LYS A 82 -18.62 22.08 -4.44
N ALA A 83 -17.70 21.78 -3.49
CA ALA A 83 -16.29 22.10 -3.65
C ALA A 83 -15.68 21.35 -4.84
N ASN A 84 -15.97 20.06 -4.98
CA ASN A 84 -15.49 19.26 -6.09
C ASN A 84 -16.12 19.65 -7.44
N LYS A 85 -17.38 20.09 -7.44
CA LYS A 85 -18.02 20.60 -8.66
C LYS A 85 -17.26 21.83 -9.20
N LYS A 86 -16.81 22.72 -8.32
CA LYS A 86 -15.97 23.84 -8.72
C LYS A 86 -14.63 23.42 -9.35
N LEU A 87 -14.09 22.27 -8.95
CA LEU A 87 -12.87 21.70 -9.53
C LEU A 87 -13.13 21.02 -10.89
N LEU A 88 -14.38 20.61 -11.13
CA LEU A 88 -14.81 19.98 -12.38
C LEU A 88 -15.50 20.96 -13.34
N ASP A 89 -15.82 22.18 -12.88
CA ASP A 89 -16.33 23.22 -13.78
C ASP A 89 -15.23 23.50 -14.82
N PRO A 90 -15.55 23.43 -16.12
CA PRO A 90 -14.59 23.73 -17.15
C PRO A 90 -14.04 25.13 -16.93
N LEU A 91 -12.73 25.26 -17.01
CA LEU A 91 -12.07 26.55 -17.04
C LEU A 91 -12.76 27.44 -18.07
N MET A 92 -13.08 28.66 -17.66
CA MET A 92 -13.91 29.62 -18.39
C MET A 92 -13.75 29.57 -19.91
N GLU A 93 -14.86 29.73 -20.64
CA GLU A 93 -14.92 29.89 -22.09
C GLU A 93 -13.83 30.82 -22.60
N GLY A 94 -12.83 30.25 -23.26
CA GLY A 94 -11.66 30.98 -23.81
C GLY A 94 -10.36 30.19 -23.79
N GLU A 95 -10.30 29.07 -23.04
CA GLU A 95 -9.14 28.17 -22.97
C GLU A 95 -9.52 26.76 -23.44
N GLU A 96 -10.15 26.67 -24.64
CA GLU A 96 -10.66 25.41 -25.19
C GLU A 96 -9.61 24.34 -25.47
N ASP A 97 -8.32 24.64 -25.38
CA ASP A 97 -7.24 23.71 -25.73
C ASP A 97 -6.37 23.26 -24.54
N ASN A 98 -6.69 23.63 -23.30
CA ASN A 98 -5.86 23.31 -22.15
C ASN A 98 -6.42 22.19 -21.28
N LEU A 99 -6.74 21.05 -21.85
CA LEU A 99 -6.65 19.81 -21.09
C LEU A 99 -5.17 19.70 -20.68
N ALA A 100 -4.90 19.85 -19.37
CA ALA A 100 -3.55 19.72 -18.87
C ALA A 100 -2.91 18.44 -19.42
N PRO A 101 -1.72 18.52 -20.06
CA PRO A 101 -1.11 17.35 -20.65
C PRO A 101 -0.87 16.28 -19.60
N VAL A 102 -0.93 15.02 -20.02
CA VAL A 102 -0.59 13.89 -19.13
C VAL A 102 0.78 14.14 -18.50
N GLY A 103 0.86 14.02 -17.18
CA GLY A 103 2.07 14.34 -16.42
C GLY A 103 2.20 15.80 -15.98
N ALA A 104 1.23 16.65 -16.27
CA ALA A 104 1.20 18.02 -15.72
C ALA A 104 0.85 18.01 -14.22
N ILE A 105 1.31 19.05 -13.52
CA ILE A 105 0.98 19.27 -12.11
C ILE A 105 -0.53 19.48 -11.97
N GLY A 106 -1.15 18.71 -11.07
CA GLY A 106 -2.59 18.78 -10.83
C GLY A 106 -3.45 17.90 -11.75
N TYR A 107 -2.86 17.25 -12.76
CA TYR A 107 -3.58 16.33 -13.63
C TYR A 107 -3.78 14.96 -12.95
N VAL A 108 -5.00 14.46 -12.98
CA VAL A 108 -5.36 13.12 -12.53
C VAL A 108 -6.05 12.38 -13.68
N PRO A 109 -5.55 11.20 -14.11
CA PRO A 109 -6.23 10.38 -15.11
C PRO A 109 -7.66 10.02 -14.68
N ASN A 110 -8.54 9.83 -15.64
CA ASN A 110 -9.92 9.41 -15.36
C ASN A 110 -9.97 7.97 -14.86
N PHE A 111 -9.86 7.80 -13.55
CA PHE A 111 -9.90 6.48 -12.92
C PHE A 111 -11.21 5.71 -13.18
N MET A 112 -12.32 6.40 -13.45
CA MET A 112 -13.60 5.74 -13.73
C MET A 112 -13.58 4.90 -15.02
N GLU A 113 -12.76 5.28 -16.00
CA GLU A 113 -12.58 4.46 -17.22
C GLU A 113 -11.74 3.22 -16.91
N GLU A 114 -10.66 3.38 -16.16
CA GLU A 114 -9.78 2.29 -15.75
C GLU A 114 -10.51 1.30 -14.84
N ALA A 115 -11.35 1.80 -13.92
CA ALA A 115 -12.12 0.97 -13.00
C ALA A 115 -13.02 -0.03 -13.72
N LYS A 116 -13.64 0.35 -14.86
CA LYS A 116 -14.44 -0.56 -15.66
C LYS A 116 -13.65 -1.75 -16.20
N TRP A 117 -12.40 -1.53 -16.58
CA TRP A 117 -11.55 -2.63 -17.06
C TRP A 117 -11.24 -3.61 -15.92
N PHE A 118 -11.00 -3.13 -14.70
CA PHE A 118 -10.80 -3.97 -13.54
C PHE A 118 -12.07 -4.73 -13.15
N GLU A 119 -13.24 -4.14 -13.30
CA GLU A 119 -14.53 -4.83 -13.11
C GLU A 119 -14.71 -5.98 -14.11
N TRP A 120 -14.33 -5.79 -15.37
CA TRP A 120 -14.35 -6.87 -16.36
C TRP A 120 -13.44 -8.03 -15.98
N ALA A 121 -12.30 -7.76 -15.36
CA ALA A 121 -11.40 -8.79 -14.86
C ALA A 121 -11.85 -9.39 -13.51
N GLY A 122 -12.95 -8.94 -12.93
CA GLY A 122 -13.49 -9.41 -11.67
C GLY A 122 -12.70 -8.97 -10.44
N VAL A 123 -12.00 -7.83 -10.51
CA VAL A 123 -11.19 -7.27 -9.41
C VAL A 123 -11.49 -5.77 -9.17
N GLY A 124 -12.61 -5.28 -9.64
CA GLY A 124 -13.02 -3.90 -9.50
C GLY A 124 -13.46 -3.55 -8.07
N PHE A 125 -13.60 -2.24 -7.83
CA PHE A 125 -14.10 -1.68 -6.56
C PHE A 125 -15.61 -1.44 -6.57
N GLY A 126 -16.27 -1.54 -7.72
CA GLY A 126 -17.64 -1.06 -7.93
C GLY A 126 -17.68 0.46 -8.21
N GLU A 127 -18.80 0.92 -8.77
CA GLU A 127 -18.93 2.31 -9.25
C GLU A 127 -18.78 3.35 -8.14
N GLU A 128 -19.42 3.13 -6.99
CA GLU A 128 -19.41 4.07 -5.88
C GLU A 128 -18.02 4.23 -5.27
N GLU A 129 -17.33 3.13 -4.98
CA GLU A 129 -15.97 3.15 -4.40
C GLU A 129 -14.99 3.73 -5.42
N SER A 130 -15.09 3.39 -6.70
CA SER A 130 -14.28 3.93 -7.79
C SER A 130 -14.43 5.45 -7.92
N TYR A 131 -15.64 5.97 -7.81
CA TYR A 131 -15.89 7.40 -7.82
C TYR A 131 -15.29 8.10 -6.59
N ARG A 132 -15.41 7.49 -5.40
CA ARG A 132 -14.80 8.02 -4.18
C ARG A 132 -13.27 8.05 -4.28
N ILE A 133 -12.66 7.02 -4.88
CA ILE A 133 -11.22 6.97 -5.14
C ILE A 133 -10.82 8.09 -6.11
N PHE A 134 -11.50 8.22 -7.24
CA PHE A 134 -11.20 9.28 -8.21
C PHE A 134 -11.26 10.68 -7.60
N ARG A 135 -12.31 10.93 -6.83
CA ARG A 135 -12.46 12.18 -6.08
C ARG A 135 -11.32 12.39 -5.07
N ALA A 136 -10.98 11.36 -4.30
CA ALA A 136 -9.90 11.44 -3.31
C ALA A 136 -8.54 11.70 -3.95
N LEU A 137 -8.25 11.10 -5.13
CA LEU A 137 -7.06 11.39 -5.93
C LEU A 137 -7.02 12.83 -6.42
N THR A 138 -8.16 13.38 -6.85
CA THR A 138 -8.27 14.78 -7.28
C THR A 138 -7.99 15.73 -6.11
N VAL A 139 -8.52 15.42 -4.91
CA VAL A 139 -8.24 16.19 -3.70
C VAL A 139 -6.75 16.14 -3.35
N LEU A 140 -6.11 14.96 -3.43
CA LEU A 140 -4.66 14.79 -3.21
C LEU A 140 -3.85 15.65 -4.17
N SER A 141 -4.16 15.56 -5.47
CA SER A 141 -3.43 16.29 -6.51
C SER A 141 -3.51 17.80 -6.30
N ASN A 142 -4.69 18.32 -5.92
CA ASN A 142 -4.86 19.72 -5.61
C ASN A 142 -4.17 20.15 -4.31
N ALA A 143 -4.25 19.32 -3.26
CA ALA A 143 -3.63 19.62 -1.97
C ALA A 143 -2.09 19.65 -2.04
N LYS A 144 -1.49 18.85 -2.92
CA LYS A 144 -0.04 18.76 -3.10
C LYS A 144 0.47 19.48 -4.36
N LYS A 145 -0.36 20.34 -4.96
CA LYS A 145 0.00 21.10 -6.16
C LYS A 145 1.24 21.99 -5.96
N GLU A 146 1.38 22.58 -4.79
CA GLU A 146 2.54 23.41 -4.42
C GLU A 146 3.86 22.61 -4.38
N LYS A 147 3.80 21.32 -4.05
CA LYS A 147 4.94 20.40 -4.08
C LYS A 147 5.23 19.83 -5.48
N GLY A 148 4.56 20.32 -6.51
CA GLY A 148 4.77 19.88 -7.87
C GLY A 148 4.32 18.47 -8.17
N LEU A 149 3.33 17.94 -7.43
CA LEU A 149 2.86 16.55 -7.60
C LEU A 149 2.36 16.28 -9.02
N LYS A 150 3.00 15.30 -9.68
CA LYS A 150 2.74 14.84 -11.06
C LYS A 150 2.43 13.35 -11.07
N ASN A 151 1.87 12.88 -12.18
CA ASN A 151 1.64 11.45 -12.45
C ASN A 151 0.87 10.73 -11.34
N VAL A 152 -0.12 11.42 -10.75
CA VAL A 152 -0.92 10.86 -9.66
C VAL A 152 -1.79 9.73 -10.19
N ARG A 153 -1.65 8.53 -9.60
CA ARG A 153 -2.51 7.40 -9.91
C ARG A 153 -2.80 6.55 -8.68
N LEU A 154 -3.84 5.74 -8.75
CA LEU A 154 -4.10 4.72 -7.74
C LEU A 154 -3.06 3.60 -7.91
N TRP A 155 -2.27 3.34 -6.87
CA TRP A 155 -1.41 2.17 -6.81
C TRP A 155 -2.19 0.92 -6.42
N GLY A 156 -3.13 1.04 -5.48
CA GLY A 156 -3.95 -0.08 -5.06
C GLY A 156 -4.55 0.07 -3.67
N LYS A 157 -5.02 -1.07 -3.16
CA LYS A 157 -5.66 -1.20 -1.85
C LYS A 157 -5.02 -2.35 -1.07
N ILE A 158 -4.68 -2.11 0.18
CA ILE A 158 -4.22 -3.16 1.09
C ILE A 158 -5.29 -3.40 2.14
N HIS A 159 -5.75 -4.65 2.21
CA HIS A 159 -6.72 -5.09 3.21
C HIS A 159 -6.07 -5.21 4.57
N CYS A 160 -6.67 -4.55 5.55
CA CYS A 160 -6.22 -4.52 6.92
C CYS A 160 -7.29 -5.09 7.86
N THR A 161 -6.94 -5.28 9.13
CA THR A 161 -7.88 -5.85 10.11
C THR A 161 -9.00 -4.89 10.51
N ASN A 162 -8.71 -3.59 10.59
CA ASN A 162 -9.69 -2.58 11.03
C ASN A 162 -10.17 -1.69 9.88
N LYS A 163 -9.24 -1.01 9.19
CA LYS A 163 -9.53 -0.08 8.09
C LYS A 163 -8.54 -0.32 6.98
N ASP A 164 -9.02 -0.46 5.75
CA ASP A 164 -8.19 -0.68 4.59
C ASP A 164 -7.36 0.56 4.22
N TYR A 165 -6.18 0.32 3.69
CA TYR A 165 -5.32 1.36 3.13
C TYR A 165 -5.57 1.53 1.64
N TYR A 166 -5.95 2.73 1.23
CA TYR A 166 -5.94 3.16 -0.16
C TYR A 166 -4.65 3.90 -0.43
N ILE A 167 -3.95 3.51 -1.48
CA ILE A 167 -2.59 3.95 -1.75
C ILE A 167 -2.55 4.61 -3.11
N ALA A 168 -2.10 5.86 -3.15
CA ALA A 168 -1.80 6.59 -4.37
C ALA A 168 -0.30 6.73 -4.54
N GLU A 169 0.18 6.73 -5.77
CA GLU A 169 1.57 7.05 -6.10
C GLU A 169 1.65 8.28 -6.98
N GLY A 170 2.77 8.98 -6.91
CA GLY A 170 3.05 10.14 -7.73
C GLY A 170 4.51 10.56 -7.63
N GLN A 171 4.86 11.60 -8.35
CA GLN A 171 6.19 12.23 -8.33
C GLN A 171 6.05 13.64 -7.80
N ALA A 172 6.69 13.93 -6.68
CA ALA A 172 6.71 15.24 -6.06
C ALA A 172 8.02 15.45 -5.30
N ASP A 173 8.28 16.66 -4.90
CA ASP A 173 9.35 16.95 -3.94
C ASP A 173 8.98 16.31 -2.59
N PHE A 174 9.92 15.58 -2.03
CA PHE A 174 9.72 14.93 -0.73
C PHE A 174 9.60 15.96 0.39
N GLU A 175 8.88 15.57 1.46
CA GLU A 175 8.88 16.33 2.71
C GLU A 175 10.29 16.34 3.31
N ASP A 176 10.61 17.37 4.07
CA ASP A 176 11.87 17.42 4.80
C ASP A 176 11.83 16.41 5.94
N TYR A 177 12.57 15.33 5.77
CA TYR A 177 12.73 14.28 6.78
C TYR A 177 13.98 14.47 7.67
N GLY A 178 14.67 15.60 7.54
CA GLY A 178 15.92 15.88 8.24
C GLY A 178 17.10 15.05 7.73
N GLU A 179 18.11 14.81 8.57
CA GLU A 179 19.26 14.00 8.19
C GLU A 179 18.87 12.53 8.08
N LEU A 180 18.83 12.04 6.84
CA LEU A 180 18.63 10.62 6.56
C LEU A 180 19.94 9.85 6.75
N PRO A 181 19.87 8.55 7.13
CA PRO A 181 21.05 7.70 7.14
C PRO A 181 21.75 7.68 5.77
N PRO A 182 23.09 7.65 5.72
CA PRO A 182 23.84 7.69 4.45
C PRO A 182 23.57 6.47 3.54
N GLU A 183 22.98 5.43 4.08
CA GLU A 183 22.61 4.21 3.34
C GLU A 183 21.32 4.36 2.53
N VAL A 184 20.53 5.42 2.78
CA VAL A 184 19.27 5.67 2.07
C VAL A 184 19.57 6.06 0.63
N GLU A 185 18.94 5.37 -0.32
CA GLU A 185 19.04 5.75 -1.72
C GLU A 185 18.39 7.12 -1.98
N PRO A 186 18.84 7.84 -3.02
CA PRO A 186 18.33 9.18 -3.33
C PRO A 186 16.82 9.26 -3.39
N LEU A 187 16.27 10.37 -2.90
CA LEU A 187 14.83 10.68 -2.93
C LEU A 187 14.47 11.34 -4.26
N GLY A 188 13.47 10.78 -4.93
CA GLY A 188 13.01 11.34 -6.22
C GLY A 188 14.05 11.31 -7.32
N GLY A 189 13.89 12.18 -8.31
CA GLY A 189 14.79 12.30 -9.44
C GLY A 189 14.60 11.28 -10.55
N ASP A 190 15.47 11.36 -11.57
CA ASP A 190 15.39 10.50 -12.75
C ASP A 190 16.16 9.19 -12.58
N GLU A 191 17.06 9.14 -11.59
CA GLU A 191 17.79 7.93 -11.30
C GLU A 191 16.92 6.88 -10.60
N PRO A 192 17.06 5.59 -11.01
CA PRO A 192 16.32 4.51 -10.35
C PRO A 192 16.72 4.39 -8.88
N SER A 193 15.75 4.54 -8.00
CA SER A 193 15.89 4.43 -6.55
C SER A 193 14.63 3.77 -5.96
N VAL A 194 14.78 3.08 -4.85
CA VAL A 194 13.64 2.54 -4.10
C VAL A 194 12.75 3.66 -3.53
N ASN A 195 13.31 4.86 -3.38
CA ASN A 195 12.63 6.07 -2.92
C ASN A 195 12.30 7.06 -4.06
N GLN A 196 12.26 6.60 -5.31
CA GLN A 196 11.99 7.45 -6.47
C GLN A 196 10.57 8.06 -6.45
N LEU A 197 9.57 7.30 -6.02
CA LEU A 197 8.17 7.70 -6.03
C LEU A 197 7.67 8.03 -4.62
N ASN A 198 6.84 9.06 -4.53
CA ASN A 198 6.08 9.37 -3.33
C ASN A 198 4.83 8.49 -3.29
N TYR A 199 4.54 7.93 -2.12
CA TYR A 199 3.32 7.17 -1.87
C TYR A 199 2.51 7.86 -0.79
N TYR A 200 1.24 8.02 -1.07
CA TYR A 200 0.26 8.64 -0.18
C TYR A 200 -0.77 7.61 0.22
N VAL A 201 -1.13 7.59 1.49
CA VAL A 201 -2.06 6.60 2.04
C VAL A 201 -3.20 7.29 2.75
N THR A 202 -4.41 6.79 2.53
CA THR A 202 -5.60 7.19 3.29
C THR A 202 -6.40 5.95 3.69
N THR A 203 -7.09 6.03 4.82
CA THR A 203 -8.08 5.04 5.27
C THR A 203 -9.51 5.52 5.06
N ASP A 204 -9.69 6.79 4.73
CA ASP A 204 -10.99 7.41 4.53
C ASP A 204 -11.01 8.21 3.20
N LEU A 205 -11.69 7.64 2.22
CA LEU A 205 -11.86 8.27 0.90
C LEU A 205 -12.78 9.50 0.95
N VAL A 206 -13.67 9.59 1.96
CA VAL A 206 -14.63 10.68 2.05
C VAL A 206 -13.94 11.97 2.49
N GLN A 207 -13.11 11.89 3.50
CA GLN A 207 -12.33 13.04 3.99
C GLN A 207 -11.15 13.36 3.09
N GLY A 208 -10.59 12.34 2.44
CA GLY A 208 -9.43 12.52 1.56
C GLY A 208 -8.17 12.97 2.29
N ASN A 209 -8.02 12.60 3.55
CA ASN A 209 -6.83 12.88 4.35
C ASN A 209 -5.70 11.93 3.94
N TRP A 210 -4.81 12.42 3.10
CA TRP A 210 -3.67 11.66 2.61
C TRP A 210 -2.43 11.91 3.45
N VAL A 211 -1.80 10.83 3.88
CA VAL A 211 -0.53 10.85 4.62
C VAL A 211 0.57 10.35 3.70
N GLU A 212 1.65 11.11 3.56
CA GLU A 212 2.84 10.71 2.82
C GLU A 212 3.62 9.65 3.61
N LEU A 213 4.07 8.61 2.91
CA LEU A 213 4.89 7.57 3.51
C LEU A 213 6.37 7.98 3.53
N PRO A 214 7.10 7.73 4.64
CA PRO A 214 8.49 8.13 4.79
C PRO A 214 9.41 7.37 3.83
N PRO A 215 10.62 7.89 3.54
CA PRO A 215 11.64 7.15 2.83
C PRO A 215 12.07 5.90 3.62
N ILE A 216 12.52 4.88 2.92
CA ILE A 216 12.92 3.60 3.48
C ILE A 216 14.40 3.34 3.31
N THR A 217 14.98 2.59 4.26
CA THR A 217 16.37 2.14 4.20
C THR A 217 16.49 0.75 3.56
N PRO A 218 17.65 0.41 3.01
CA PRO A 218 17.94 -0.94 2.50
C PRO A 218 17.74 -2.02 3.57
N GLN A 219 18.12 -1.76 4.81
CA GLN A 219 17.92 -2.69 5.93
C GLN A 219 16.45 -2.98 6.20
N GLN A 220 15.60 -1.96 6.16
CA GLN A 220 14.15 -2.14 6.30
C GLN A 220 13.57 -3.02 5.19
N ILE A 221 14.06 -2.91 3.96
CA ILE A 221 13.66 -3.78 2.86
C ILE A 221 14.07 -5.22 3.13
N ILE A 222 15.32 -5.45 3.57
CA ILE A 222 15.83 -6.79 3.92
C ILE A 222 14.98 -7.41 5.03
N LEU A 223 14.74 -6.66 6.11
CA LEU A 223 13.92 -7.12 7.23
C LEU A 223 12.48 -7.43 6.79
N SER A 224 11.89 -6.57 5.96
CA SER A 224 10.53 -6.77 5.45
C SER A 224 10.36 -8.06 4.65
N ARG A 225 11.45 -8.59 4.05
CA ARG A 225 11.44 -9.89 3.34
C ARG A 225 11.24 -11.07 4.29
N ARG A 226 11.63 -10.94 5.55
CA ARG A 226 11.58 -11.98 6.58
C ARG A 226 10.36 -11.85 7.49
N ILE A 227 9.67 -10.71 7.44
CA ILE A 227 8.50 -10.41 8.27
C ILE A 227 7.23 -10.77 7.52
N LYS A 228 6.32 -11.47 8.19
CA LYS A 228 4.94 -11.66 7.74
C LYS A 228 4.03 -10.95 8.73
N TYR A 229 3.42 -9.86 8.29
CA TYR A 229 2.64 -8.97 9.15
C TYR A 229 1.30 -8.63 8.51
N VAL A 230 0.21 -8.72 9.28
CA VAL A 230 -1.12 -8.29 8.85
C VAL A 230 -1.30 -6.84 9.29
N PHE A 231 -1.50 -5.95 8.34
CA PHE A 231 -1.73 -4.54 8.61
C PHE A 231 -3.03 -4.32 9.38
N THR A 232 -3.02 -3.32 10.26
CA THR A 232 -4.18 -3.03 11.12
C THR A 232 -5.03 -1.87 10.64
N GLY A 233 -4.47 -0.96 9.85
CA GLY A 233 -5.12 0.27 9.41
C GLY A 233 -4.79 1.47 10.29
N ASP A 234 -3.81 1.34 11.20
CA ASP A 234 -3.24 2.45 11.99
C ASP A 234 -1.78 2.64 11.63
N LEU A 235 -1.49 3.68 10.84
CA LEU A 235 -0.15 3.99 10.35
C LEU A 235 0.89 4.22 11.46
N ASN A 236 0.47 4.63 12.65
CA ASN A 236 1.37 4.93 13.77
C ASN A 236 1.61 3.73 14.68
N ARG A 237 0.94 2.61 14.43
CA ARG A 237 1.14 1.40 15.22
C ARG A 237 2.55 0.89 15.09
N LYS A 238 3.16 0.53 16.21
CA LYS A 238 4.48 -0.09 16.25
C LYS A 238 4.44 -1.53 15.76
N VAL A 239 5.38 -1.89 14.90
CA VAL A 239 5.51 -3.23 14.32
C VAL A 239 6.38 -4.09 15.23
N ILE A 240 5.75 -4.94 16.03
CA ILE A 240 6.46 -5.85 16.94
C ILE A 240 6.54 -7.21 16.25
N THR A 241 7.71 -7.55 15.74
CA THR A 241 7.96 -8.77 14.96
C THR A 241 9.31 -9.38 15.31
N ASN A 242 9.51 -10.63 14.88
CA ASN A 242 10.81 -11.30 14.90
C ASN A 242 11.16 -11.76 13.47
N PRO A 243 12.23 -11.24 12.83
CA PRO A 243 13.22 -10.28 13.38
C PRO A 243 12.60 -8.91 13.71
N HIS A 244 13.30 -8.17 14.56
CA HIS A 244 12.88 -6.83 14.96
C HIS A 244 12.88 -5.87 13.76
N PHE A 245 11.79 -5.11 13.59
CA PHE A 245 11.69 -4.10 12.54
C PHE A 245 12.07 -2.73 13.08
N GLU A 246 13.19 -2.19 12.61
CA GLU A 246 13.75 -0.94 13.09
C GLU A 246 13.22 0.26 12.32
N SER A 247 13.05 1.39 13.03
CA SER A 247 12.68 2.68 12.43
C SER A 247 13.93 3.45 11.97
N ASN A 248 13.76 4.26 10.93
CA ASN A 248 14.78 5.19 10.46
C ASN A 248 15.01 6.37 11.40
N VAL A 249 14.04 6.65 12.27
CA VAL A 249 14.11 7.78 13.21
C VAL A 249 14.87 7.34 14.44
N LYS A 250 16.02 7.98 14.70
CA LYS A 250 16.77 7.76 15.93
C LYS A 250 15.93 8.17 17.14
N PRO A 251 15.80 7.32 18.17
CA PRO A 251 15.02 7.65 19.35
C PRO A 251 15.65 8.83 20.10
N ALA A 252 14.82 9.77 20.56
CA ALA A 252 15.25 10.97 21.30
C ALA A 252 15.96 10.65 22.63
N ASN A 253 15.85 9.42 23.14
CA ASN A 253 16.27 9.02 24.48
C ASN A 253 17.48 8.07 24.47
N ASN A 254 18.45 8.20 23.61
CA ASN A 254 19.65 7.34 23.54
C ASN A 254 19.37 5.83 23.66
N LEU A 255 18.15 5.38 23.42
CA LEU A 255 17.82 3.98 23.30
C LEU A 255 18.45 3.44 22.01
N GLN A 256 19.10 2.31 22.11
CA GLN A 256 19.88 1.72 21.04
C GLN A 256 19.05 1.31 19.83
N TYR A 257 17.73 1.10 20.01
CA TYR A 257 16.81 0.64 18.97
C TYR A 257 15.49 1.41 19.01
N SER A 258 15.03 1.80 17.83
CA SER A 258 13.73 2.38 17.59
C SER A 258 12.84 1.36 16.86
N VAL A 259 11.66 1.11 17.41
CA VAL A 259 10.69 0.20 16.78
C VAL A 259 10.03 0.88 15.60
N GLY A 260 10.10 0.28 14.42
CA GLY A 260 9.45 0.78 13.22
C GLY A 260 7.92 0.78 13.32
N THR A 261 7.31 1.62 12.52
CA THR A 261 5.85 1.79 12.45
C THR A 261 5.25 1.08 11.24
N GLU A 262 3.93 0.85 11.26
CA GLU A 262 3.20 0.32 10.08
C GLU A 262 3.43 1.18 8.82
N LYS A 263 3.61 2.49 8.99
CA LYS A 263 3.88 3.43 7.90
C LYS A 263 5.15 3.06 7.11
N GLU A 264 6.24 2.74 7.82
CA GLU A 264 7.52 2.36 7.22
C GLU A 264 7.45 0.96 6.59
N LEU A 265 6.85 -0.01 7.30
CA LEU A 265 6.67 -1.37 6.78
C LEU A 265 5.77 -1.38 5.55
N LEU A 266 4.71 -0.57 5.55
CA LEU A 266 3.80 -0.43 4.41
C LEU A 266 4.54 0.07 3.16
N LYS A 267 5.39 1.09 3.31
CA LYS A 267 6.23 1.59 2.21
C LYS A 267 7.15 0.48 1.67
N CYS A 268 7.80 -0.28 2.55
CA CYS A 268 8.63 -1.41 2.14
C CYS A 268 7.84 -2.44 1.31
N MET A 269 6.62 -2.77 1.74
CA MET A 269 5.78 -3.72 1.02
C MET A 269 5.33 -3.18 -0.33
N ILE A 270 4.91 -1.92 -0.41
CA ILE A 270 4.52 -1.25 -1.67
C ILE A 270 5.69 -1.29 -2.66
N VAL A 271 6.88 -0.90 -2.24
CA VAL A 271 8.07 -0.88 -3.10
C VAL A 271 8.43 -2.29 -3.59
N ARG A 272 8.43 -3.28 -2.70
CA ARG A 272 8.69 -4.69 -3.06
C ARG A 272 7.68 -5.21 -4.09
N ILE A 273 6.39 -4.93 -3.89
CA ILE A 273 5.34 -5.33 -4.83
C ILE A 273 5.52 -4.59 -6.16
N SER A 274 5.78 -3.30 -6.14
CA SER A 274 5.94 -2.47 -7.34
C SER A 274 7.11 -2.96 -8.19
N HIS A 275 8.26 -3.26 -7.59
CA HIS A 275 9.44 -3.73 -8.32
C HIS A 275 9.31 -5.16 -8.84
N CYS A 276 8.51 -5.99 -8.17
CA CYS A 276 8.28 -7.37 -8.60
C CYS A 276 7.14 -7.51 -9.61
N CYS A 277 6.10 -6.68 -9.50
CA CYS A 277 4.84 -6.90 -10.20
C CYS A 277 4.52 -5.89 -11.30
N SER A 278 5.21 -4.74 -11.36
CA SER A 278 4.92 -3.76 -12.41
C SER A 278 5.35 -4.30 -13.77
N VAL A 279 4.39 -4.41 -14.68
CA VAL A 279 4.62 -4.95 -16.02
C VAL A 279 4.13 -3.97 -17.09
N GLN A 280 4.73 -4.07 -18.27
CA GLN A 280 4.37 -3.29 -19.45
C GLN A 280 4.46 -4.14 -20.71
N PRO A 281 3.79 -3.75 -21.80
CA PRO A 281 3.97 -4.39 -23.09
C PRO A 281 5.43 -4.28 -23.57
N ARG A 282 5.92 -5.33 -24.21
CA ARG A 282 7.27 -5.38 -24.74
C ARG A 282 7.45 -4.39 -25.89
N GLY A 283 8.59 -3.69 -25.91
CA GLY A 283 8.98 -2.78 -26.99
C GLY A 283 8.65 -1.31 -26.72
N LEU A 284 7.94 -0.99 -25.65
CA LEU A 284 7.66 0.41 -25.26
C LEU A 284 8.89 1.16 -24.76
N LYS A 285 9.83 0.44 -24.18
CA LYS A 285 11.16 0.89 -23.84
C LYS A 285 12.16 -0.19 -24.24
N LEU A 286 13.32 0.22 -24.67
CA LEU A 286 14.42 -0.65 -25.06
C LEU A 286 15.60 -0.42 -24.12
N VAL A 287 16.39 -1.45 -23.91
CA VAL A 287 17.68 -1.32 -23.22
C VAL A 287 18.66 -0.73 -24.22
N ASP A 288 19.39 0.28 -23.81
CA ASP A 288 20.40 0.93 -24.66
C ASP A 288 21.49 -0.08 -25.06
N PRO A 289 21.66 -0.36 -26.35
CA PRO A 289 22.69 -1.29 -26.82
C PRO A 289 24.12 -0.76 -26.63
N GLU A 290 24.29 0.56 -26.47
CA GLU A 290 25.59 1.19 -26.24
C GLU A 290 26.00 1.12 -24.75
N ASP A 291 25.05 0.92 -23.84
CA ASP A 291 25.34 0.76 -22.42
C ASP A 291 25.81 -0.66 -22.10
N ALA A 292 27.11 -0.83 -21.87
CA ALA A 292 27.71 -2.10 -21.46
C ALA A 292 27.11 -2.65 -20.15
N THR A 293 26.54 -1.79 -19.30
CA THR A 293 25.91 -2.20 -18.04
C THR A 293 24.48 -2.72 -18.23
N GLY A 294 23.85 -2.42 -19.38
CA GLY A 294 22.47 -2.81 -19.70
C GLY A 294 21.42 -2.18 -18.77
N ARG A 295 21.69 -0.99 -18.21
CA ARG A 295 20.83 -0.33 -17.24
C ARG A 295 20.13 0.90 -17.76
N THR A 296 20.57 1.44 -18.86
CA THR A 296 19.96 2.62 -19.48
C THR A 296 18.80 2.18 -20.36
N LEU A 297 17.67 2.84 -20.19
CA LEU A 297 16.49 2.64 -21.02
C LEU A 297 16.34 3.81 -21.98
N ILE A 298 16.13 3.47 -23.24
CA ILE A 298 15.85 4.43 -24.31
C ILE A 298 14.41 4.23 -24.81
N ASP A 299 13.85 5.31 -25.34
CA ASP A 299 12.57 5.25 -26.03
C ASP A 299 12.72 4.56 -27.38
N PRO A 300 11.73 3.86 -27.88
CA PRO A 300 11.77 3.20 -29.17
C PRO A 300 11.84 4.22 -30.31
N ASP A 301 12.28 3.75 -31.48
CA ASP A 301 12.36 4.55 -32.70
C ASP A 301 11.00 5.20 -33.08
N GLU A 302 11.03 6.28 -33.86
CA GLU A 302 9.84 6.98 -34.36
C GLU A 302 8.86 6.06 -35.14
N ASN A 303 9.35 4.98 -35.70
CA ASN A 303 8.57 3.99 -36.45
C ASN A 303 7.95 2.89 -35.57
N PHE A 304 8.05 3.01 -34.25
CA PHE A 304 7.50 2.02 -33.33
C PHE A 304 5.99 1.89 -33.50
N THR A 305 5.55 0.67 -33.75
CA THR A 305 4.12 0.33 -33.74
C THR A 305 3.78 -0.46 -32.49
N PHE A 306 2.71 -0.02 -31.81
CA PHE A 306 2.27 -0.71 -30.60
C PHE A 306 1.95 -2.19 -30.91
N PRO A 307 2.37 -3.15 -30.04
CA PRO A 307 2.16 -4.57 -30.28
C PRO A 307 0.67 -4.92 -30.49
N GLU A 308 0.41 -5.81 -31.43
CA GLU A 308 -0.96 -6.31 -31.66
C GLU A 308 -1.44 -7.17 -30.50
N PHE A 309 -2.76 -7.27 -30.37
CA PHE A 309 -3.40 -8.06 -29.30
C PHE A 309 -2.94 -9.51 -29.28
N GLN A 310 -2.73 -10.13 -30.44
CA GLN A 310 -2.24 -11.51 -30.51
C GLN A 310 -0.83 -11.66 -29.93
N ALA A 311 0.06 -10.71 -30.15
CA ALA A 311 1.39 -10.70 -29.56
C ALA A 311 1.32 -10.55 -28.05
N LEU A 312 0.38 -9.73 -27.54
CA LEU A 312 0.14 -9.51 -26.13
C LEU A 312 -0.64 -10.64 -25.44
N SER A 313 -1.24 -11.55 -26.20
CA SER A 313 -1.94 -12.72 -25.62
C SER A 313 -1.01 -13.82 -25.11
N SER A 314 0.29 -13.62 -25.21
CA SER A 314 1.33 -14.49 -24.65
C SER A 314 2.17 -13.76 -23.61
N LEU A 315 2.72 -14.48 -22.61
CA LEU A 315 3.61 -13.91 -21.60
C LEU A 315 4.90 -13.32 -22.17
N ASN A 316 5.31 -13.75 -23.36
CA ASN A 316 6.49 -13.21 -24.04
C ASN A 316 6.28 -11.77 -24.56
N GLY A 317 5.02 -11.35 -24.76
CA GLY A 317 4.65 -9.99 -25.15
C GLY A 317 4.74 -8.98 -23.99
N TRP A 318 5.06 -9.42 -22.78
CA TRP A 318 5.09 -8.61 -21.57
C TRP A 318 6.45 -8.67 -20.90
N VAL A 319 6.87 -7.54 -20.33
CA VAL A 319 8.15 -7.38 -19.64
C VAL A 319 7.97 -6.66 -18.32
N HIS A 320 8.90 -6.88 -17.39
CA HIS A 320 8.97 -6.09 -16.16
C HIS A 320 9.31 -4.64 -16.49
N SER A 321 8.53 -3.70 -15.95
CA SER A 321 8.75 -2.26 -16.15
C SER A 321 9.74 -1.65 -15.16
N LYS A 322 10.01 -2.33 -14.05
CA LYS A 322 10.91 -1.87 -12.99
C LYS A 322 12.02 -2.89 -12.75
N GLN A 323 13.17 -2.38 -12.36
CA GLN A 323 14.33 -3.19 -11.99
C GLN A 323 14.05 -3.98 -10.71
N ASN A 324 14.58 -5.19 -10.60
CA ASN A 324 14.52 -5.99 -9.39
C ASN A 324 15.38 -5.38 -8.28
N ILE A 325 14.89 -5.46 -7.04
CA ILE A 325 15.64 -5.00 -5.86
C ILE A 325 16.68 -6.07 -5.49
N LEU A 326 17.95 -5.69 -5.43
CA LEU A 326 19.07 -6.53 -5.02
C LEU A 326 18.87 -7.13 -3.63
N ASN A 327 19.62 -8.19 -3.31
CA ASN A 327 19.57 -8.80 -1.97
C ASN A 327 20.00 -7.81 -0.88
N GLU A 328 20.86 -6.86 -1.20
CA GLU A 328 21.29 -5.77 -0.33
C GLU A 328 20.20 -4.72 -0.04
N GLY A 329 19.01 -4.86 -0.66
CA GLY A 329 17.89 -3.94 -0.47
C GLY A 329 17.99 -2.63 -1.25
N LYS A 330 18.91 -2.53 -2.20
CA LYS A 330 19.14 -1.37 -3.08
C LYS A 330 18.86 -1.71 -4.53
N LEU A 331 18.73 -0.70 -5.38
CA LEU A 331 18.68 -0.86 -6.82
C LEU A 331 20.08 -0.76 -7.48
N LYS A 332 21.02 -0.08 -6.81
CA LYS A 332 22.41 0.04 -7.26
C LYS A 332 23.33 -0.70 -6.29
N HIS A 333 24.38 -1.33 -6.80
CA HIS A 333 25.41 -1.90 -5.93
C HIS A 333 26.18 -0.80 -5.20
N THR A 334 26.46 -1.04 -3.93
CA THR A 334 27.42 -0.23 -3.20
C THR A 334 28.81 -0.84 -3.44
N ILE A 335 29.60 -0.19 -4.29
CA ILE A 335 30.97 -0.63 -4.60
C ILE A 335 31.87 -0.07 -3.51
N PRO A 336 32.53 -0.90 -2.68
CA PRO A 336 33.49 -0.44 -1.71
C PRO A 336 34.74 0.12 -2.41
N GLU A 337 35.46 1.03 -1.76
CA GLU A 337 36.74 1.51 -2.24
C GLU A 337 37.75 0.36 -2.30
N ALA A 338 38.55 0.33 -3.38
CA ALA A 338 39.58 -0.69 -3.54
C ALA A 338 40.68 -0.54 -2.44
N GLN A 339 41.10 -1.65 -1.86
CA GLN A 339 42.20 -1.67 -0.92
C GLN A 339 43.53 -1.45 -1.66
N GLU A 340 44.60 -1.03 -0.94
CA GLU A 340 45.93 -0.84 -1.53
C GLU A 340 46.37 -2.09 -2.30
N GLY A 341 46.57 -1.95 -3.60
CA GLY A 341 47.01 -3.03 -4.49
C GLY A 341 45.91 -3.78 -5.27
N GLU A 342 44.63 -3.47 -5.04
CA GLU A 342 43.50 -3.98 -5.85
C GLU A 342 43.05 -2.94 -6.88
N GLU A 343 42.69 -3.40 -8.09
CA GLU A 343 42.04 -2.52 -9.08
C GLU A 343 40.54 -2.36 -8.76
N GLN A 344 40.03 -1.13 -8.84
CA GLN A 344 38.62 -0.82 -8.58
C GLN A 344 37.67 -1.67 -9.46
N GLU A 345 38.09 -1.96 -10.67
CA GLU A 345 37.33 -2.80 -11.62
C GLU A 345 37.14 -4.26 -11.13
N ASP A 346 38.13 -4.82 -10.45
CA ASP A 346 38.05 -6.18 -9.92
C ASP A 346 37.13 -6.25 -8.69
N VAL A 347 37.15 -5.21 -7.85
CA VAL A 347 36.23 -5.05 -6.72
C VAL A 347 34.79 -4.93 -7.22
N GLU A 348 34.58 -4.16 -8.27
CA GLU A 348 33.28 -4.03 -8.92
C GLU A 348 32.75 -5.35 -9.47
N LYS A 349 33.56 -6.04 -10.27
CA LYS A 349 33.23 -7.36 -10.83
C LYS A 349 32.89 -8.39 -9.76
N ARG A 350 33.65 -8.40 -8.66
CA ARG A 350 33.40 -9.31 -7.54
C ARG A 350 32.09 -8.96 -6.80
N THR A 351 31.78 -7.67 -6.63
CA THR A 351 30.56 -7.21 -5.98
C THR A 351 29.34 -7.57 -6.83
N ILE A 352 29.39 -7.34 -8.14
CA ILE A 352 28.32 -7.70 -9.07
C ILE A 352 28.14 -9.23 -9.14
N ALA A 353 29.22 -10.00 -9.10
CA ALA A 353 29.13 -11.47 -9.14
C ALA A 353 28.48 -12.05 -7.87
N LYS A 354 28.61 -11.37 -6.73
CA LYS A 354 27.98 -11.80 -5.45
C LYS A 354 26.46 -11.61 -5.45
N ASP A 355 25.99 -10.55 -6.08
CA ASP A 355 24.55 -10.23 -6.18
C ASP A 355 24.23 -9.77 -7.62
N PRO A 356 24.09 -10.72 -8.57
CA PRO A 356 23.93 -10.38 -9.96
C PRO A 356 22.63 -9.66 -10.23
N PHE A 357 22.69 -8.66 -11.11
CA PHE A 357 21.49 -8.00 -11.61
C PHE A 357 20.65 -8.90 -12.48
N GLU A 358 19.34 -8.81 -12.29
CA GLU A 358 18.45 -9.27 -13.35
C GLU A 358 18.43 -8.28 -14.53
N PRO A 359 18.37 -8.78 -15.77
CA PRO A 359 18.33 -7.90 -16.93
C PRO A 359 17.09 -7.01 -16.91
N LEU A 360 17.24 -5.74 -17.29
CA LEU A 360 16.10 -4.84 -17.48
C LEU A 360 15.16 -5.37 -18.57
N MET A 361 13.91 -5.02 -18.49
CA MET A 361 12.87 -5.47 -19.44
C MET A 361 12.83 -7.00 -19.61
N LYS A 362 13.07 -7.73 -18.52
CA LYS A 362 13.00 -9.18 -18.50
C LYS A 362 11.60 -9.66 -18.89
N PRO A 363 11.48 -10.59 -19.85
CA PRO A 363 10.18 -11.15 -20.23
C PRO A 363 9.56 -11.99 -19.12
N LEU A 364 8.23 -11.91 -18.94
CA LEU A 364 7.51 -12.62 -17.86
C LEU A 364 7.58 -14.16 -17.98
N ASN A 365 7.78 -14.69 -19.17
CA ASN A 365 7.90 -16.13 -19.38
C ASN A 365 9.19 -16.74 -18.81
N THR A 366 10.19 -15.90 -18.46
CA THR A 366 11.47 -16.34 -17.89
C THR A 366 11.46 -16.37 -16.36
N ASP A 367 10.40 -15.93 -15.73
CA ASP A 367 10.29 -15.94 -14.27
C ASP A 367 10.09 -17.36 -13.74
N ASN A 368 10.77 -17.66 -12.64
CA ASN A 368 10.65 -18.93 -11.96
C ASN A 368 9.21 -19.13 -11.47
N ALA A 369 8.64 -20.28 -11.74
CA ALA A 369 7.30 -20.63 -11.27
C ALA A 369 7.33 -21.02 -9.78
N PRO A 370 6.29 -20.69 -9.02
CA PRO A 370 6.10 -21.27 -7.68
C PRO A 370 5.91 -22.78 -7.78
N GLU A 371 6.21 -23.49 -6.71
CA GLU A 371 6.05 -24.94 -6.64
C GLU A 371 4.61 -25.35 -7.00
N GLY A 372 4.49 -26.32 -7.90
CA GLY A 372 3.19 -26.80 -8.39
C GLY A 372 2.58 -26.00 -9.56
N TYR A 373 3.20 -24.92 -9.99
CA TYR A 373 2.73 -24.10 -11.12
C TYR A 373 3.69 -24.16 -12.31
N LYS A 374 3.15 -23.91 -13.51
CA LYS A 374 3.96 -23.88 -14.76
C LYS A 374 4.61 -22.52 -15.02
N SER A 375 4.08 -21.45 -14.45
CA SER A 375 4.55 -20.07 -14.61
C SER A 375 4.27 -19.28 -13.35
N ALA A 376 5.04 -18.21 -13.12
CA ALA A 376 4.78 -17.22 -12.06
C ALA A 376 3.58 -16.31 -12.36
N TRP A 377 3.13 -16.32 -13.60
CA TRP A 377 2.08 -15.43 -14.08
C TRP A 377 0.95 -16.18 -14.74
N ILE A 378 -0.27 -15.74 -14.50
CA ILE A 378 -1.48 -16.21 -15.17
C ILE A 378 -1.94 -15.11 -16.11
N LEU A 379 -1.86 -15.37 -17.41
CA LEU A 379 -2.40 -14.52 -18.44
C LEU A 379 -3.71 -15.13 -18.96
N ARG A 380 -4.74 -14.28 -19.05
CA ARG A 380 -6.04 -14.64 -19.62
C ARG A 380 -6.47 -13.57 -20.62
N THR A 381 -6.94 -14.02 -21.77
CA THR A 381 -7.55 -13.19 -22.79
C THR A 381 -9.07 -13.34 -22.70
N HIS A 382 -9.77 -12.24 -22.81
CA HIS A 382 -11.22 -12.18 -22.72
C HIS A 382 -11.77 -11.30 -23.82
N GLY A 383 -13.02 -11.61 -24.22
CA GLY A 383 -13.68 -10.87 -25.29
C GLY A 383 -13.17 -11.21 -26.69
N ASP A 384 -13.72 -10.55 -27.65
CA ASP A 384 -13.36 -10.70 -29.05
C ASP A 384 -12.88 -9.36 -29.60
N GLN A 385 -11.92 -9.41 -30.50
CA GLN A 385 -11.47 -8.25 -31.27
C GLN A 385 -12.39 -7.96 -32.47
N THR A 386 -13.29 -8.87 -32.79
CA THR A 386 -14.23 -8.64 -33.89
C THR A 386 -15.08 -7.40 -33.59
N ASP A 387 -15.11 -6.51 -34.54
CA ASP A 387 -15.92 -5.31 -34.52
C ASP A 387 -17.38 -5.68 -34.50
N TYR A 388 -17.95 -5.86 -33.31
CA TYR A 388 -19.38 -5.83 -33.18
C TYR A 388 -19.80 -4.39 -33.43
N GLY A 389 -20.23 -4.10 -34.69
CA GLY A 389 -20.57 -2.79 -35.16
C GLY A 389 -21.76 -2.15 -34.45
N VAL A 390 -21.65 -1.93 -33.15
CA VAL A 390 -22.46 -0.93 -32.46
C VAL A 390 -21.88 0.41 -32.87
N ALA A 391 -22.34 0.91 -33.99
CA ALA A 391 -22.00 2.22 -34.49
C ALA A 391 -22.37 3.26 -33.39
N GLN A 392 -21.38 3.68 -32.64
CA GLN A 392 -21.52 4.92 -31.89
C GLN A 392 -21.73 6.02 -32.93
N LYS A 393 -22.68 6.89 -32.66
CA LYS A 393 -22.95 8.03 -33.53
C LYS A 393 -21.64 8.78 -33.76
N PRO A 394 -21.14 8.84 -34.99
CA PRO A 394 -19.87 9.50 -35.26
C PRO A 394 -19.93 10.96 -34.82
N PRO A 395 -18.82 11.57 -34.45
CA PRO A 395 -18.76 12.99 -34.14
C PRO A 395 -19.31 13.79 -35.30
N ALA A 396 -19.99 14.90 -35.01
CA ALA A 396 -20.69 15.73 -36.04
C ALA A 396 -19.73 16.25 -37.13
N ASP A 397 -18.46 16.42 -36.81
CA ASP A 397 -17.40 16.86 -37.71
C ASP A 397 -16.82 15.74 -38.60
N GLN A 398 -17.03 14.46 -38.24
CA GLN A 398 -16.56 13.30 -38.99
C GLN A 398 -17.67 12.25 -39.19
N PRO A 399 -18.72 12.56 -39.96
CA PRO A 399 -19.92 11.71 -40.07
C PRO A 399 -19.66 10.31 -40.68
N ASN A 400 -18.52 10.13 -41.33
CA ASN A 400 -18.13 8.86 -41.97
C ASN A 400 -17.14 8.02 -41.14
N LYS A 401 -16.79 8.46 -39.93
CA LYS A 401 -15.88 7.72 -39.08
C LYS A 401 -16.64 6.64 -38.33
N VAL A 402 -16.43 5.40 -38.72
CA VAL A 402 -16.92 4.24 -37.94
C VAL A 402 -16.04 4.10 -36.71
N ILE A 403 -16.64 4.35 -35.54
CA ILE A 403 -15.95 4.08 -34.27
C ILE A 403 -16.13 2.60 -33.96
N GLN A 404 -15.08 1.85 -34.16
CA GLN A 404 -15.03 0.44 -33.81
C GLN A 404 -14.80 0.28 -32.33
N GLN A 405 -15.69 -0.40 -31.62
CA GLN A 405 -15.49 -0.76 -30.22
C GLN A 405 -14.85 -2.14 -30.15
N ASN A 406 -13.64 -2.18 -29.61
CA ASN A 406 -12.95 -3.42 -29.33
C ASN A 406 -13.26 -3.82 -27.87
N TYR A 407 -13.85 -5.01 -27.68
CA TYR A 407 -14.16 -5.57 -26.36
C TYR A 407 -13.10 -6.54 -25.84
N GLY A 408 -12.03 -6.77 -26.59
CA GLY A 408 -10.94 -7.63 -26.16
C GLY A 408 -10.13 -6.98 -25.06
N TYR A 409 -9.91 -7.71 -23.97
CA TYR A 409 -9.01 -7.31 -22.90
C TYR A 409 -8.13 -8.48 -22.44
N ILE A 410 -6.99 -8.16 -21.86
CA ILE A 410 -6.04 -9.13 -21.34
C ILE A 410 -5.87 -8.86 -19.86
N SER A 411 -5.97 -9.89 -19.03
CA SER A 411 -5.69 -9.82 -17.61
C SER A 411 -4.47 -10.67 -17.26
N ILE A 412 -3.54 -10.09 -16.50
CA ILE A 412 -2.32 -10.76 -16.04
C ILE A 412 -2.30 -10.70 -14.52
N LYS A 413 -2.14 -11.85 -13.88
CA LYS A 413 -2.07 -11.95 -12.42
C LYS A 413 -0.75 -12.56 -11.99
N ASN A 414 -0.13 -12.01 -10.94
CA ASN A 414 1.07 -12.56 -10.35
C ASN A 414 0.71 -13.60 -9.28
N LEU A 415 1.38 -14.75 -9.28
CA LEU A 415 1.16 -15.82 -8.31
C LEU A 415 1.93 -15.61 -7.00
N TYR A 416 3.10 -14.96 -7.06
CA TYR A 416 3.87 -14.66 -5.85
C TYR A 416 3.23 -13.55 -5.00
N TRP A 417 2.54 -12.62 -5.64
CA TRP A 417 1.85 -11.52 -4.97
C TRP A 417 0.35 -11.56 -5.28
N PRO A 418 -0.40 -12.44 -4.58
CA PRO A 418 -1.84 -12.53 -4.76
C PRO A 418 -2.51 -11.17 -4.53
N GLY A 419 -3.34 -10.78 -5.49
CA GLY A 419 -3.97 -9.45 -5.51
C GLY A 419 -3.39 -8.51 -6.57
N HIS A 420 -2.21 -8.79 -7.13
CA HIS A 420 -1.72 -8.04 -8.27
C HIS A 420 -2.43 -8.43 -9.55
N VAL A 421 -2.89 -7.43 -10.28
CA VAL A 421 -3.56 -7.58 -11.58
C VAL A 421 -3.11 -6.46 -12.51
N THR A 422 -2.72 -6.85 -13.71
CA THR A 422 -2.52 -5.91 -14.81
C THR A 422 -3.60 -6.14 -15.84
N ILE A 423 -4.21 -5.07 -16.32
CA ILE A 423 -5.21 -5.13 -17.37
C ILE A 423 -4.75 -4.30 -18.56
N TYR A 424 -5.00 -4.86 -19.72
CA TYR A 424 -4.78 -4.22 -21.00
C TYR A 424 -6.09 -4.13 -21.77
N HIS A 425 -6.39 -2.93 -22.26
CA HIS A 425 -7.49 -2.69 -23.17
C HIS A 425 -7.14 -1.54 -24.12
N ASN A 426 -7.33 -1.75 -25.41
CA ASN A 426 -7.20 -0.72 -26.44
C ASN A 426 -5.94 0.15 -26.35
N LYS A 427 -4.75 -0.47 -26.35
CA LYS A 427 -3.42 0.16 -26.27
C LYS A 427 -3.14 0.88 -24.94
N LYS A 428 -3.99 0.71 -23.93
CA LYS A 428 -3.79 1.21 -22.58
C LYS A 428 -3.66 0.02 -21.64
N TRP A 429 -2.82 0.14 -20.63
CA TRP A 429 -2.66 -0.89 -19.59
C TRP A 429 -2.48 -0.22 -18.24
N GLN A 430 -2.89 -0.92 -17.20
CA GLN A 430 -2.80 -0.45 -15.82
C GLN A 430 -2.45 -1.60 -14.88
N ASN A 431 -1.53 -1.34 -13.95
CA ASN A 431 -1.17 -2.25 -12.87
C ASN A 431 -1.93 -1.82 -11.61
N LEU A 432 -2.57 -2.76 -10.94
CA LEU A 432 -3.31 -2.52 -9.70
C LEU A 432 -3.01 -3.63 -8.70
N TYR A 433 -2.94 -3.28 -7.43
CA TYR A 433 -2.82 -4.24 -6.36
C TYR A 433 -4.01 -4.15 -5.41
N ILE A 434 -4.72 -5.26 -5.18
CA ILE A 434 -5.79 -5.39 -4.19
C ILE A 434 -5.53 -6.66 -3.42
N GLY A 435 -4.96 -6.56 -2.23
CA GLY A 435 -4.59 -7.75 -1.46
C GLY A 435 -4.09 -7.43 -0.06
N GLN A 436 -3.51 -8.42 0.60
CA GLN A 436 -3.05 -8.31 1.99
C GLN A 436 -1.56 -7.94 2.13
N GLY A 437 -0.84 -7.75 1.03
CA GLY A 437 0.60 -7.43 1.07
C GLY A 437 1.49 -8.64 1.38
N PHE A 438 1.01 -9.87 1.20
CA PHE A 438 1.80 -11.07 1.43
C PHE A 438 2.40 -11.63 0.16
N LYS A 439 3.68 -12.01 0.23
CA LYS A 439 4.32 -12.80 -0.80
C LYS A 439 4.01 -14.28 -0.55
N GLN A 440 3.47 -14.97 -1.53
CA GLN A 440 3.30 -16.42 -1.48
C GLN A 440 4.68 -17.09 -1.55
N SER A 441 4.86 -18.20 -0.84
CA SER A 441 6.15 -18.91 -0.76
C SER A 441 7.28 -18.06 -0.15
N GLN A 442 6.95 -17.10 0.68
CA GLN A 442 7.95 -16.40 1.46
C GLN A 442 8.49 -17.32 2.53
N GLU A 443 9.81 -17.48 2.57
CA GLU A 443 10.47 -18.19 3.66
C GLU A 443 10.23 -17.48 4.99
N PHE A 444 9.93 -18.27 6.02
CA PHE A 444 9.78 -17.74 7.35
C PHE A 444 11.16 -17.58 7.99
N TYR A 445 11.29 -16.56 8.82
CA TYR A 445 12.44 -16.44 9.68
C TYR A 445 12.34 -17.46 10.80
N TYR A 446 13.31 -18.36 10.84
CA TYR A 446 13.54 -19.24 11.98
C TYR A 446 14.73 -18.68 12.76
N PRO A 447 14.57 -18.33 14.04
CA PRO A 447 15.72 -17.98 14.87
C PRO A 447 16.69 -19.17 14.87
N LYS A 448 17.99 -18.87 14.93
CA LYS A 448 18.98 -19.92 15.12
C LYS A 448 18.64 -20.69 16.37
N GLU A 449 18.77 -22.03 16.31
CA GLU A 449 18.67 -22.84 17.51
C GLU A 449 19.64 -22.31 18.54
N PRO A 450 19.22 -22.19 19.82
CA PRO A 450 20.14 -21.82 20.89
C PRO A 450 21.30 -22.83 20.91
N GLU A 451 22.49 -22.33 21.13
CA GLU A 451 23.65 -23.21 21.34
C GLU A 451 23.34 -24.19 22.46
N PHE A 452 23.83 -25.43 22.33
CA PHE A 452 23.66 -26.43 23.37
C PHE A 452 24.11 -25.83 24.70
N ILE A 453 23.36 -26.10 25.77
CA ILE A 453 23.72 -25.71 27.12
C ILE A 453 25.11 -26.27 27.34
N GLN A 454 26.10 -25.40 27.40
CA GLN A 454 27.45 -25.80 27.75
C GLN A 454 27.46 -26.17 29.24
N GLU A 455 28.15 -27.26 29.59
CA GLU A 455 28.41 -27.56 30.98
C GLU A 455 29.07 -26.34 31.60
N GLU A 456 28.66 -26.02 32.83
CA GLU A 456 29.22 -24.93 33.60
C GLU A 456 30.76 -25.06 33.59
N GLN A 457 31.43 -24.07 33.05
CA GLN A 457 32.89 -24.11 33.04
C GLN A 457 33.39 -24.19 34.46
N PRO A 458 34.34 -25.11 34.77
CA PRO A 458 34.88 -25.22 36.10
C PRO A 458 35.39 -23.85 36.51
N GLU A 459 34.87 -23.34 37.59
CA GLU A 459 35.05 -22.04 38.23
C GLU A 459 36.09 -21.13 37.57
N LEU A 460 35.61 -20.13 36.85
CA LEU A 460 36.50 -19.03 36.46
C LEU A 460 37.18 -18.53 37.74
N PRO A 461 38.52 -18.43 37.77
CA PRO A 461 39.23 -17.92 38.95
C PRO A 461 38.55 -16.60 39.33
N CYS A 462 38.11 -16.52 40.60
CA CYS A 462 37.51 -15.31 41.12
C CYS A 462 38.37 -14.12 40.65
N GLN A 463 37.73 -13.17 40.00
CA GLN A 463 38.41 -11.90 39.73
C GLN A 463 38.79 -11.32 41.09
N VAL A 464 40.07 -11.40 41.43
CA VAL A 464 40.62 -10.73 42.62
C VAL A 464 40.37 -9.25 42.36
N GLU A 465 39.62 -8.63 43.24
CA GLU A 465 39.45 -7.17 43.19
C GLU A 465 40.85 -6.54 43.12
N PRO A 466 41.05 -5.57 42.20
CA PRO A 466 42.35 -4.90 42.14
C PRO A 466 42.63 -4.29 43.50
N VAL A 467 43.74 -4.70 44.12
CA VAL A 467 44.21 -4.12 45.39
C VAL A 467 44.32 -2.62 45.17
N PRO A 468 43.67 -1.79 46.00
CA PRO A 468 43.81 -0.34 45.87
C PRO A 468 45.30 0.01 45.92
N PRO A 469 45.78 0.94 45.08
CA PRO A 469 47.18 1.33 45.12
C PRO A 469 47.50 1.82 46.51
N GLU A 470 48.51 1.20 47.16
CA GLU A 470 49.04 1.66 48.45
C GLU A 470 49.39 3.14 48.31
N GLU A 471 48.76 3.98 49.18
CA GLU A 471 49.12 5.38 49.30
C GLU A 471 50.62 5.43 49.62
N LYS A 472 51.48 5.81 48.66
CA LYS A 472 52.83 6.10 48.87
C LYS A 472 52.92 7.22 49.90
N GLN A 473 53.33 6.88 51.14
CA GLN A 473 53.70 7.85 52.11
C GLN A 473 54.82 8.68 51.49
N GLN A 474 54.68 9.97 51.43
CA GLN A 474 55.66 10.93 51.00
C GLN A 474 56.81 10.90 52.00
N GLU A 475 57.94 10.33 51.60
CA GLU A 475 59.19 10.59 52.27
C GLU A 475 59.72 11.98 51.86
N PRO A 476 60.36 12.74 52.78
CA PRO A 476 60.78 14.12 52.52
C PRO A 476 61.93 14.19 51.54
N GLU A 477 61.93 15.16 50.69
CA GLU A 477 63.01 15.54 49.76
C GLU A 477 64.29 15.79 50.48
N GLU A 478 65.34 14.97 50.24
CA GLU A 478 66.73 15.40 50.38
C GLU A 478 67.42 15.33 49.00
N GLY A 479 67.98 16.46 48.68
CA GLY A 479 68.52 16.80 47.40
C GLY A 479 69.72 16.02 46.94
N GLY A 480 70.05 16.16 45.66
CA GLY A 480 71.38 15.88 45.14
C GLY A 480 71.42 15.27 43.77
N GLU A 481 71.55 16.09 42.78
CA GLU A 481 72.42 15.96 41.58
C GLU A 481 72.85 14.58 41.07
N ASN A 482 72.76 14.47 39.76
CA ASN A 482 73.40 13.53 38.82
C ASN A 482 72.61 12.32 38.37
N GLN A 483 72.09 12.43 37.16
CA GLN A 483 72.55 11.59 36.03
C GLN A 483 71.73 11.84 34.78
N GLN A 484 72.10 12.87 34.05
CA GLN A 484 72.01 12.83 32.59
C GLN A 484 73.12 11.86 32.15
N GLN A 485 72.75 10.69 31.67
CA GLN A 485 73.51 9.79 30.80
C GLN A 485 72.93 8.39 30.92
N GLN A 486 71.89 8.09 30.10
CA GLN A 486 71.56 6.74 29.67
C GLN A 486 70.16 6.75 28.94
N GLN A 487 70.09 7.57 27.91
CA GLN A 487 69.01 7.48 26.91
C GLN A 487 69.59 7.78 25.52
N GLU A 488 70.58 7.03 25.09
CA GLU A 488 71.08 7.06 23.69
C GLU A 488 71.63 5.70 23.24
N GLU A 489 71.04 4.57 23.63
CA GLU A 489 71.48 3.25 23.13
C GLU A 489 70.36 2.24 22.88
N GLU A 490 69.09 2.66 22.57
CA GLU A 490 68.04 1.72 22.15
C GLU A 490 67.31 2.15 20.86
N GLU A 491 67.98 2.91 20.00
CA GLU A 491 67.48 3.15 18.62
C GLU A 491 68.43 2.70 17.51
N GLU A 492 69.14 1.61 17.72
CA GLU A 492 69.80 0.90 16.61
C GLU A 492 69.94 -0.60 16.97
N ASN A 493 68.79 -1.36 16.67
CA ASN A 493 68.89 -2.73 16.16
C ASN A 493 67.48 -3.19 15.71
#